data_8317cb5108536ee8014addf69cf7f615
#
_entry.id   8317cb5108536ee8014addf69cf7f615
#
_cell.length_a   1.000
_cell.length_b   1.000
_cell.length_c   1.000
_cell.angle_alpha   90.00
_cell.angle_beta   90.00
_cell.angle_gamma   90.00
#
_symmetry.space_group_name_H-M   'P 1'
#
loop_
_entity.id
_entity.type
_entity.pdbx_description
1 polymer ?
#
loop_
_entity_poly.entity_id
_entity_poly.type
_entity_poly.pdbx_seq_one_letter_code
_entity_poly.pdbx_strand_id
1 'polypeptide(L)'
;DSVASRGLGDVYKRQNYLIVDAANTFFRARHSAHRASSLEEKVGFAIHVTLSSINKAWRDQHADHVVICLEGRSWRKDFYEPYKKNRAVARAALTDAEIAEDTAFWNAFDELKTFFTESSNCTVLRHANLEADDLVSAWIMSHPDDNHIIVSSDTDFHQLLANNVKQYNGIADELHTLQGILDKKGKLVIDKKTKEPKVIPDPKWILFEKCMRGDASDNVFSAYPGVRTKGSKNKVGLMEAFADMDRKGFNWNNLMLQRWVDHNGVEHRVLDDYERNVQLVDLSAQPEHVKAWMAETIAEACRAKDIPQVGVKFMKFCGCLLYTSDAADDTPCV
;
A
#
# COMPACT_ATOMS: atom_id res chain seq x y z
N ASP A 1 -6.92 22.91 55.08
CA ASP A 1 -7.55 22.82 53.73
C ASP A 1 -6.53 22.23 52.76
N SER A 2 -6.53 20.90 52.66
CA SER A 2 -5.66 20.17 51.78
C SER A 2 -6.38 20.02 50.40
N VAL A 3 -5.95 20.76 49.41
CA VAL A 3 -6.31 20.53 48.02
C VAL A 3 -5.55 19.31 47.55
N ALA A 4 -6.23 18.17 47.57
CA ALA A 4 -5.71 16.95 46.92
C ALA A 4 -5.58 17.19 45.41
N SER A 5 -4.33 17.39 44.98
CA SER A 5 -3.97 17.31 43.58
C SER A 5 -4.31 15.90 43.04
N ARG A 6 -5.44 15.78 42.34
CA ARG A 6 -5.76 14.61 41.56
C ARG A 6 -4.86 14.68 40.31
N GLY A 7 -3.76 13.94 40.37
CA GLY A 7 -3.01 13.55 39.21
C GLY A 7 -3.91 12.71 38.31
N LEU A 8 -4.65 13.31 37.41
CA LEU A 8 -5.19 12.67 36.24
C LEU A 8 -3.98 12.36 35.35
N GLY A 9 -3.44 11.17 35.51
CA GLY A 9 -2.66 10.57 34.43
C GLY A 9 -3.62 10.46 33.24
N ASP A 10 -3.44 11.31 32.25
CA ASP A 10 -4.08 11.16 30.95
C ASP A 10 -3.71 9.76 30.47
N VAL A 11 -4.68 8.85 30.55
CA VAL A 11 -4.59 7.58 29.83
C VAL A 11 -4.66 7.98 28.36
N TYR A 12 -3.50 8.11 27.75
CA TYR A 12 -3.38 8.41 26.32
C TYR A 12 -4.11 7.30 25.55
N LYS A 13 -5.31 7.61 25.08
CA LYS A 13 -6.10 6.66 24.31
C LYS A 13 -5.45 6.52 22.94
N ARG A 14 -4.88 5.35 22.66
CA ARG A 14 -4.34 5.04 21.32
C ARG A 14 -5.38 5.29 20.27
N GLN A 15 -4.98 6.00 19.22
CA GLN A 15 -5.82 6.21 18.03
C GLN A 15 -5.80 4.95 17.16
N ASN A 16 -6.92 4.70 16.48
CA ASN A 16 -7.03 3.66 15.46
C ASN A 16 -7.08 4.33 14.09
N TYR A 17 -5.99 4.31 13.37
CA TYR A 17 -5.90 4.89 12.02
C TYR A 17 -6.26 3.87 10.95
N LEU A 18 -7.14 4.27 10.03
CA LEU A 18 -7.37 3.56 8.78
C LEU A 18 -6.55 4.24 7.69
N ILE A 19 -5.51 3.58 7.20
CA ILE A 19 -4.59 4.13 6.21
C ILE A 19 -4.91 3.50 4.86
N VAL A 20 -5.37 4.30 3.92
CA VAL A 20 -5.88 3.84 2.62
C VAL A 20 -4.87 4.10 1.53
N ASP A 21 -4.40 3.03 0.90
CA ASP A 21 -3.75 3.08 -0.40
C ASP A 21 -4.85 3.33 -1.46
N ALA A 22 -5.01 4.60 -1.83
CA ALA A 22 -6.14 5.04 -2.63
C ALA A 22 -6.10 4.48 -4.06
N ALA A 23 -4.91 4.45 -4.68
CA ALA A 23 -4.76 3.94 -6.03
C ALA A 23 -5.04 2.43 -6.09
N ASN A 24 -4.45 1.63 -5.19
CA ASN A 24 -4.71 0.20 -5.13
C ASN A 24 -6.19 -0.09 -4.92
N THR A 25 -6.84 0.63 -3.98
CA THR A 25 -8.25 0.44 -3.67
C THR A 25 -9.15 0.77 -4.86
N PHE A 26 -8.90 1.89 -5.56
CA PHE A 26 -9.69 2.33 -6.69
C PHE A 26 -9.48 1.47 -7.94
N PHE A 27 -8.24 1.24 -8.36
CA PHE A 27 -7.96 0.47 -9.57
C PHE A 27 -8.29 -1.02 -9.43
N ARG A 28 -8.31 -1.55 -8.21
CA ARG A 28 -8.84 -2.89 -7.93
C ARG A 28 -10.36 -2.95 -8.08
N ALA A 29 -11.10 -1.89 -7.68
CA ALA A 29 -12.53 -1.80 -7.88
C ALA A 29 -12.93 -1.82 -9.37
N ARG A 30 -12.10 -1.27 -10.27
CA ARG A 30 -12.25 -1.36 -11.73
C ARG A 30 -12.49 -2.81 -12.20
N HIS A 31 -11.73 -3.76 -11.64
CA HIS A 31 -11.87 -5.16 -12.03
C HIS A 31 -13.15 -5.82 -11.54
N SER A 32 -13.89 -5.20 -10.63
CA SER A 32 -15.18 -5.72 -10.12
C SER A 32 -16.36 -5.33 -10.99
N ALA A 33 -16.19 -4.38 -11.91
CA ALA A 33 -17.25 -3.81 -12.76
C ALA A 33 -17.56 -4.63 -14.03
N HIS A 34 -17.46 -5.96 -13.98
CA HIS A 34 -17.63 -6.83 -15.16
C HIS A 34 -19.03 -6.82 -15.78
N ARG A 35 -20.05 -6.34 -15.05
CA ARG A 35 -21.46 -6.35 -15.48
C ARG A 35 -21.97 -5.01 -15.97
N ALA A 36 -21.14 -3.97 -15.89
CA ALA A 36 -21.53 -2.64 -16.36
C ALA A 36 -21.64 -2.62 -17.89
N SER A 37 -22.68 -1.98 -18.39
CA SER A 37 -23.02 -1.93 -19.81
C SER A 37 -22.31 -0.79 -20.55
N SER A 38 -21.89 0.25 -19.82
CA SER A 38 -21.19 1.41 -20.34
C SER A 38 -19.90 1.72 -19.57
N LEU A 39 -19.05 2.57 -20.14
CA LEU A 39 -17.83 3.03 -19.50
C LEU A 39 -18.16 3.91 -18.27
N GLU A 40 -19.18 4.75 -18.36
CA GLU A 40 -19.65 5.59 -17.25
C GLU A 40 -20.13 4.75 -16.06
N GLU A 41 -20.92 3.70 -16.32
CA GLU A 41 -21.34 2.76 -15.27
C GLU A 41 -20.15 2.05 -14.63
N LYS A 42 -19.13 1.65 -15.40
CA LYS A 42 -17.91 1.04 -14.88
C LYS A 42 -17.20 1.98 -13.92
N VAL A 43 -17.02 3.23 -14.33
CA VAL A 43 -16.34 4.27 -13.55
C VAL A 43 -17.13 4.60 -12.28
N GLY A 44 -18.45 4.86 -12.39
CA GLY A 44 -19.31 5.12 -11.25
C GLY A 44 -19.32 3.97 -10.25
N PHE A 45 -19.36 2.72 -10.75
CA PHE A 45 -19.27 1.53 -9.91
C PHE A 45 -17.93 1.44 -9.16
N ALA A 46 -16.81 1.75 -9.82
CA ALA A 46 -15.50 1.72 -9.19
C ALA A 46 -15.39 2.76 -8.07
N ILE A 47 -15.90 3.98 -8.26
CA ILE A 47 -15.96 5.00 -7.20
C ILE A 47 -16.84 4.51 -6.05
N HIS A 48 -18.04 4.00 -6.36
CA HIS A 48 -18.95 3.48 -5.33
C HIS A 48 -18.32 2.36 -4.51
N VAL A 49 -17.69 1.38 -5.16
CA VAL A 49 -17.03 0.26 -4.47
C VAL A 49 -15.88 0.77 -3.61
N THR A 50 -15.09 1.73 -4.11
CA THR A 50 -13.99 2.33 -3.35
C THR A 50 -14.47 2.99 -2.07
N LEU A 51 -15.45 3.90 -2.17
CA LEU A 51 -16.02 4.61 -1.02
C LEU A 51 -16.70 3.65 -0.05
N SER A 52 -17.44 2.67 -0.56
CA SER A 52 -18.11 1.64 0.25
C SER A 52 -17.10 0.76 0.98
N SER A 53 -15.99 0.40 0.34
CA SER A 53 -14.93 -0.41 0.95
C SER A 53 -14.21 0.35 2.06
N ILE A 54 -13.91 1.63 1.84
CA ILE A 54 -13.30 2.49 2.88
C ILE A 54 -14.27 2.65 4.07
N ASN A 55 -15.54 2.96 3.81
CA ASN A 55 -16.55 3.11 4.85
C ASN A 55 -16.79 1.80 5.62
N LYS A 56 -16.81 0.65 4.92
CA LYS A 56 -16.90 -0.67 5.55
C LYS A 56 -15.71 -0.92 6.46
N ALA A 57 -14.49 -0.73 5.96
CA ALA A 57 -13.27 -0.94 6.73
C ALA A 57 -13.22 -0.01 7.96
N TRP A 58 -13.58 1.28 7.80
CA TRP A 58 -13.66 2.24 8.88
C TRP A 58 -14.57 1.77 10.03
N ARG A 59 -15.78 1.30 9.70
CA ARG A 59 -16.73 0.80 10.71
C ARG A 59 -16.30 -0.52 11.32
N ASP A 60 -15.91 -1.50 10.50
CA ASP A 60 -15.61 -2.86 10.95
C ASP A 60 -14.33 -2.90 11.79
N GLN A 61 -13.38 -2.00 11.53
CA GLN A 61 -12.14 -1.89 12.29
C GLN A 61 -12.18 -0.84 13.40
N HIS A 62 -13.35 -0.21 13.63
CA HIS A 62 -13.54 0.82 14.65
C HIS A 62 -12.47 1.94 14.58
N ALA A 63 -12.15 2.38 13.36
CA ALA A 63 -11.14 3.41 13.17
C ALA A 63 -11.63 4.78 13.65
N ASP A 64 -10.76 5.51 14.34
CA ASP A 64 -11.04 6.87 14.83
C ASP A 64 -10.82 7.90 13.71
N HIS A 65 -9.87 7.66 12.82
CA HIS A 65 -9.51 8.58 11.74
C HIS A 65 -9.06 7.86 10.47
N VAL A 66 -9.30 8.49 9.32
CA VAL A 66 -8.96 7.98 7.98
C VAL A 66 -7.84 8.81 7.37
N VAL A 67 -6.80 8.12 6.92
CA VAL A 67 -5.65 8.69 6.21
C VAL A 67 -5.65 8.16 4.78
N ILE A 68 -5.69 9.06 3.80
CA ILE A 68 -5.68 8.72 2.37
C ILE A 68 -4.29 8.98 1.81
N CYS A 69 -3.62 7.93 1.34
CA CYS A 69 -2.32 8.03 0.71
C CYS A 69 -2.46 8.06 -0.81
N LEU A 70 -1.95 9.12 -1.43
CA LEU A 70 -2.05 9.39 -2.87
C LEU A 70 -0.71 9.20 -3.55
N GLU A 71 -0.72 8.47 -4.65
CA GLU A 71 0.44 8.19 -5.49
C GLU A 71 1.04 9.47 -6.09
N GLY A 72 2.36 9.62 -5.97
CA GLY A 72 3.17 10.58 -6.72
C GLY A 72 4.10 9.89 -7.72
N ARG A 73 5.05 10.64 -8.31
CA ARG A 73 6.13 10.04 -9.09
C ARG A 73 7.10 9.34 -8.13
N SER A 74 7.46 8.11 -8.42
CA SER A 74 8.43 7.38 -7.57
C SER A 74 9.83 7.97 -7.70
N TRP A 75 10.44 8.33 -6.57
CA TRP A 75 11.86 8.68 -6.46
C TRP A 75 12.78 7.51 -6.86
N ARG A 76 12.29 6.28 -6.71
CA ARG A 76 13.03 5.05 -7.05
C ARG A 76 13.41 4.99 -8.53
N LYS A 77 12.67 5.66 -9.42
CA LYS A 77 12.99 5.77 -10.85
C LYS A 77 14.26 6.57 -11.12
N ASP A 78 14.58 7.51 -10.25
CA ASP A 78 15.81 8.30 -10.36
C ASP A 78 17.00 7.55 -9.75
N PHE A 79 16.75 6.70 -8.75
CA PHE A 79 17.75 5.86 -8.13
C PHE A 79 18.10 4.60 -8.95
N TYR A 80 17.08 3.99 -9.61
CA TYR A 80 17.22 2.74 -10.36
C TYR A 80 16.37 2.78 -11.64
N GLU A 81 17.02 3.06 -12.77
CA GLU A 81 16.36 3.28 -14.07
C GLU A 81 15.40 2.15 -14.48
N PRO A 82 15.68 0.85 -14.24
CA PRO A 82 14.76 -0.22 -14.59
C PRO A 82 13.45 -0.25 -13.78
N TYR A 83 13.37 0.48 -12.65
CA TYR A 83 12.22 0.45 -11.75
C TYR A 83 10.90 0.78 -12.47
N LYS A 84 9.95 -0.15 -12.41
CA LYS A 84 8.62 -0.06 -13.05
C LYS A 84 8.63 0.24 -14.54
N LYS A 85 9.75 0.00 -15.25
CA LYS A 85 9.89 0.23 -16.72
C LYS A 85 8.97 -0.70 -17.51
N ASN A 86 8.74 -1.92 -17.04
CA ASN A 86 7.80 -2.88 -17.61
C ASN A 86 6.38 -2.30 -17.71
N ARG A 87 5.95 -1.46 -16.77
CA ARG A 87 4.64 -0.79 -16.79
C ARG A 87 4.52 0.23 -17.93
N ALA A 88 5.61 0.94 -18.25
CA ALA A 88 5.64 1.86 -19.38
C ALA A 88 5.53 1.11 -20.70
N VAL A 89 6.22 -0.02 -20.85
CA VAL A 89 6.12 -0.89 -22.03
C VAL A 89 4.71 -1.45 -22.20
N ALA A 90 4.11 -1.95 -21.11
CA ALA A 90 2.73 -2.44 -21.14
C ALA A 90 1.73 -1.35 -21.53
N ARG A 91 1.91 -0.12 -21.03
CA ARG A 91 1.05 1.02 -21.36
C ARG A 91 1.19 1.44 -22.82
N ALA A 92 2.40 1.38 -23.39
CA ALA A 92 2.63 1.69 -24.81
C ALA A 92 2.04 0.66 -25.77
N ALA A 93 1.66 -0.52 -25.29
CA ALA A 93 1.04 -1.59 -26.06
C ALA A 93 -0.50 -1.59 -26.01
N LEU A 94 -1.12 -0.65 -25.31
CA LEU A 94 -2.58 -0.53 -25.20
C LEU A 94 -3.19 -0.12 -26.54
N THR A 95 -4.37 -0.65 -26.82
CA THR A 95 -5.22 -0.22 -27.94
C THR A 95 -5.90 1.14 -27.64
N ASP A 96 -6.39 1.83 -28.67
CA ASP A 96 -7.08 3.11 -28.51
C ASP A 96 -8.29 3.00 -27.56
N ALA A 97 -9.03 1.90 -27.60
CA ALA A 97 -10.15 1.65 -26.70
C ALA A 97 -9.71 1.47 -25.24
N GLU A 98 -8.61 0.76 -25.01
CA GLU A 98 -8.02 0.59 -23.67
C GLU A 98 -7.44 1.90 -23.14
N ILE A 99 -6.84 2.73 -24.02
CA ILE A 99 -6.37 4.06 -23.66
C ILE A 99 -7.54 4.96 -23.24
N ALA A 100 -8.64 4.94 -24.00
CA ALA A 100 -9.83 5.71 -23.67
C ALA A 100 -10.44 5.28 -22.31
N GLU A 101 -10.55 3.97 -22.08
CA GLU A 101 -10.99 3.43 -20.81
C GLU A 101 -10.05 3.83 -19.67
N ASP A 102 -8.74 3.66 -19.84
CA ASP A 102 -7.74 4.02 -18.83
C ASP A 102 -7.80 5.52 -18.49
N THR A 103 -7.96 6.37 -19.50
CA THR A 103 -8.11 7.82 -19.33
C THR A 103 -9.34 8.17 -18.50
N ALA A 104 -10.49 7.53 -18.76
CA ALA A 104 -11.72 7.77 -17.99
C ALA A 104 -11.56 7.38 -16.53
N PHE A 105 -10.89 6.24 -16.23
CA PHE A 105 -10.60 5.84 -14.87
C PHE A 105 -9.63 6.80 -14.15
N TRP A 106 -8.61 7.31 -14.85
CA TRP A 106 -7.71 8.30 -14.25
C TRP A 106 -8.41 9.62 -13.96
N ASN A 107 -9.29 10.10 -14.85
CA ASN A 107 -10.09 11.30 -14.60
C ASN A 107 -10.99 11.13 -13.38
N ALA A 108 -11.66 10.00 -13.25
CA ALA A 108 -12.49 9.68 -12.11
C ALA A 108 -11.68 9.56 -10.80
N PHE A 109 -10.47 9.03 -10.88
CA PHE A 109 -9.57 9.00 -9.73
C PHE A 109 -9.11 10.40 -9.33
N ASP A 110 -8.91 11.31 -10.29
CA ASP A 110 -8.61 12.72 -10.01
C ASP A 110 -9.78 13.43 -9.32
N GLU A 111 -11.02 13.17 -9.72
CA GLU A 111 -12.20 13.66 -9.02
C GLU A 111 -12.29 13.13 -7.58
N LEU A 112 -12.01 11.84 -7.39
CA LEU A 112 -11.99 11.22 -6.06
C LEU A 112 -10.88 11.83 -5.18
N LYS A 113 -9.70 12.11 -5.72
CA LYS A 113 -8.62 12.81 -5.01
C LYS A 113 -9.05 14.21 -4.58
N THR A 114 -9.69 14.95 -5.48
CA THR A 114 -10.22 16.29 -5.20
C THR A 114 -11.27 16.24 -4.10
N PHE A 115 -12.19 15.25 -4.16
CA PHE A 115 -13.17 15.04 -3.10
C PHE A 115 -12.51 14.80 -1.74
N PHE A 116 -11.55 13.91 -1.64
CA PHE A 116 -10.86 13.65 -0.37
C PHE A 116 -10.13 14.89 0.16
N THR A 117 -9.51 15.66 -0.74
CA THR A 117 -8.69 16.82 -0.35
C THR A 117 -9.53 18.02 0.08
N GLU A 118 -10.65 18.29 -0.60
CA GLU A 118 -11.41 19.53 -0.46
C GLU A 118 -12.77 19.37 0.23
N SER A 119 -13.26 18.13 0.31
CA SER A 119 -14.64 17.86 0.71
C SER A 119 -14.78 16.84 1.83
N SER A 120 -13.68 16.27 2.35
CA SER A 120 -13.69 15.31 3.44
C SER A 120 -12.83 15.75 4.62
N ASN A 121 -13.09 15.19 5.79
CA ASN A 121 -12.27 15.37 6.99
C ASN A 121 -11.16 14.31 7.12
N CYS A 122 -10.87 13.56 6.06
CA CYS A 122 -9.73 12.67 6.03
C CYS A 122 -8.41 13.46 6.01
N THR A 123 -7.37 12.92 6.63
CA THR A 123 -6.02 13.38 6.36
C THR A 123 -5.57 12.87 4.99
N VAL A 124 -5.14 13.74 4.10
CA VAL A 124 -4.69 13.37 2.77
C VAL A 124 -3.19 13.58 2.66
N LEU A 125 -2.45 12.51 2.44
CA LEU A 125 -1.02 12.53 2.22
C LEU A 125 -0.74 12.49 0.72
N ARG A 126 0.02 13.47 0.24
CA ARG A 126 0.44 13.57 -1.16
C ARG A 126 1.76 14.29 -1.27
N HIS A 127 2.69 13.71 -2.00
CA HIS A 127 3.95 14.37 -2.37
C HIS A 127 4.31 14.04 -3.82
N ALA A 128 4.91 14.98 -4.54
CA ALA A 128 5.18 14.83 -5.98
C ALA A 128 6.11 13.63 -6.31
N ASN A 129 7.03 13.31 -5.42
CA ASN A 129 8.08 12.30 -5.63
C ASN A 129 7.95 11.05 -4.73
N LEU A 130 6.88 10.91 -3.94
CA LEU A 130 6.66 9.76 -3.06
C LEU A 130 5.54 8.87 -3.63
N GLU A 131 5.71 7.57 -3.47
CA GLU A 131 4.66 6.59 -3.72
C GLU A 131 3.73 6.49 -2.51
N ALA A 132 2.53 5.94 -2.70
CA ALA A 132 1.59 5.70 -1.60
C ALA A 132 2.22 4.85 -0.50
N ASP A 133 3.06 3.87 -0.86
CA ASP A 133 3.75 2.98 0.07
C ASP A 133 4.68 3.73 1.03
N ASP A 134 5.42 4.73 0.50
CA ASP A 134 6.27 5.59 1.31
C ASP A 134 5.44 6.39 2.32
N LEU A 135 4.27 6.87 1.90
CA LEU A 135 3.38 7.67 2.74
C LEU A 135 2.69 6.82 3.83
N VAL A 136 2.28 5.60 3.49
CA VAL A 136 1.74 4.62 4.46
C VAL A 136 2.79 4.32 5.54
N SER A 137 4.01 3.99 5.13
CA SER A 137 5.12 3.72 6.03
C SER A 137 5.46 4.94 6.90
N ALA A 138 5.52 6.14 6.29
CA ALA A 138 5.79 7.40 7.00
C ALA A 138 4.77 7.67 8.11
N TRP A 139 3.46 7.46 7.82
CA TRP A 139 2.42 7.65 8.82
C TRP A 139 2.59 6.71 10.00
N ILE A 140 2.82 5.42 9.73
CA ILE A 140 3.03 4.41 10.78
C ILE A 140 4.24 4.74 11.64
N MET A 141 5.37 5.12 11.01
CA MET A 141 6.59 5.47 11.74
C MET A 141 6.45 6.76 12.57
N SER A 142 5.61 7.69 12.14
CA SER A 142 5.37 8.94 12.88
C SER A 142 4.38 8.79 14.05
N HIS A 143 3.62 7.68 14.10
CA HIS A 143 2.63 7.38 15.14
C HIS A 143 2.85 5.96 15.71
N PRO A 144 4.03 5.66 16.29
CA PRO A 144 4.44 4.29 16.63
C PRO A 144 3.61 3.65 17.75
N ASP A 145 2.99 4.47 18.60
CA ASP A 145 2.21 4.00 19.75
C ASP A 145 0.73 3.74 19.39
N ASP A 146 0.29 4.16 18.21
CA ASP A 146 -1.09 4.05 17.76
C ASP A 146 -1.34 2.74 17.01
N ASN A 147 -2.61 2.41 16.75
CA ASN A 147 -3.00 1.26 15.96
C ASN A 147 -3.24 1.66 14.50
N HIS A 148 -2.81 0.81 13.57
CA HIS A 148 -2.89 1.07 12.15
C HIS A 148 -3.53 -0.09 11.41
N ILE A 149 -4.49 0.23 10.54
CA ILE A 149 -5.11 -0.71 9.62
C ILE A 149 -4.86 -0.19 8.19
N ILE A 150 -4.00 -0.86 7.45
CA ILE A 150 -3.69 -0.54 6.06
C ILE A 150 -4.78 -1.13 5.17
N VAL A 151 -5.47 -0.32 4.39
CA VAL A 151 -6.45 -0.77 3.39
C VAL A 151 -5.76 -0.86 2.04
N SER A 152 -5.33 -2.04 1.70
CA SER A 152 -4.71 -2.39 0.41
C SER A 152 -4.73 -3.90 0.22
N SER A 153 -4.69 -4.35 -1.03
CA SER A 153 -4.45 -5.76 -1.38
C SER A 153 -2.98 -6.05 -1.71
N ASP A 154 -2.12 -5.04 -1.63
CA ASP A 154 -0.70 -5.20 -1.93
C ASP A 154 0.01 -5.96 -0.82
N THR A 155 0.73 -7.02 -1.21
CA THR A 155 1.47 -7.85 -0.26
C THR A 155 2.76 -7.21 0.23
N ASP A 156 3.18 -6.09 -0.37
CA ASP A 156 4.37 -5.37 0.03
C ASP A 156 4.23 -4.76 1.43
N PHE A 157 3.00 -4.45 1.83
CA PHE A 157 2.70 -4.01 3.18
C PHE A 157 2.84 -5.10 4.25
N HIS A 158 2.99 -6.38 3.89
CA HIS A 158 3.24 -7.42 4.87
C HIS A 158 4.54 -7.19 5.65
N GLN A 159 5.51 -6.49 5.08
CA GLN A 159 6.73 -6.09 5.79
C GLN A 159 6.48 -5.13 6.96
N LEU A 160 5.35 -4.41 6.96
CA LEU A 160 4.97 -3.45 8.00
C LEU A 160 4.11 -4.07 9.12
N LEU A 161 3.68 -5.34 8.97
CA LEU A 161 2.84 -5.98 9.98
C LEU A 161 3.53 -6.04 11.33
N ALA A 162 2.81 -5.60 12.36
CA ALA A 162 3.26 -5.56 13.74
C ALA A 162 2.07 -5.82 14.69
N ASN A 163 2.30 -5.82 15.99
CA ASN A 163 1.22 -6.00 16.96
C ASN A 163 0.14 -4.91 16.84
N ASN A 164 0.54 -3.71 16.46
CA ASN A 164 -0.32 -2.55 16.27
C ASN A 164 -0.55 -2.19 14.79
N VAL A 165 -0.03 -2.97 13.85
CA VAL A 165 -0.20 -2.77 12.41
C VAL A 165 -0.82 -4.00 11.77
N LYS A 166 -1.94 -3.82 11.11
CA LYS A 166 -2.69 -4.86 10.39
C LYS A 166 -2.97 -4.38 8.96
N GLN A 167 -3.28 -5.31 8.05
CA GLN A 167 -3.71 -4.98 6.70
C GLN A 167 -5.08 -5.57 6.43
N TYR A 168 -5.99 -4.77 5.93
CA TYR A 168 -7.30 -5.20 5.47
C TYR A 168 -7.33 -5.29 3.94
N ASN A 169 -7.56 -6.50 3.45
CA ASN A 169 -7.79 -6.78 2.03
C ASN A 169 -9.30 -6.74 1.75
N GLY A 170 -9.78 -5.63 1.22
CA GLY A 170 -11.21 -5.43 0.94
C GLY A 170 -11.79 -6.33 -0.15
N ILE A 171 -10.95 -6.95 -1.01
CA ILE A 171 -11.40 -7.86 -2.06
C ILE A 171 -11.75 -9.23 -1.47
N ALA A 172 -10.87 -9.76 -0.65
CA ALA A 172 -11.05 -11.04 0.01
C ALA A 172 -11.91 -10.94 1.28
N ASP A 173 -12.14 -9.72 1.77
CA ASP A 173 -12.75 -9.43 3.07
C ASP A 173 -11.98 -10.12 4.21
N GLU A 174 -10.66 -9.98 4.17
CA GLU A 174 -9.70 -10.63 5.06
C GLU A 174 -8.85 -9.60 5.79
N LEU A 175 -8.56 -9.85 7.07
CA LEU A 175 -7.65 -9.06 7.89
C LEU A 175 -6.34 -9.82 8.10
N HIS A 176 -5.25 -9.29 7.57
CA HIS A 176 -3.91 -9.84 7.68
C HIS A 176 -3.23 -9.34 8.96
N THR A 177 -2.74 -10.25 9.77
CA THR A 177 -2.09 -9.98 11.06
C THR A 177 -0.85 -10.86 11.23
N LEU A 178 -0.01 -10.57 12.24
CA LEU A 178 1.12 -11.46 12.60
C LEU A 178 0.67 -12.87 13.00
N GLN A 179 -0.56 -13.03 13.49
CA GLN A 179 -1.10 -14.32 13.93
C GLN A 179 -1.69 -15.13 12.77
N GLY A 180 -1.88 -14.51 11.62
CA GLY A 180 -2.44 -15.13 10.43
C GLY A 180 -3.52 -14.27 9.77
N ILE A 181 -4.20 -14.85 8.79
CA ILE A 181 -5.27 -14.20 8.03
C ILE A 181 -6.61 -14.52 8.68
N LEU A 182 -7.35 -13.50 9.04
CA LEU A 182 -8.68 -13.59 9.65
C LEU A 182 -9.77 -13.28 8.62
N ASP A 183 -10.86 -14.04 8.67
CA ASP A 183 -12.07 -13.75 7.91
C ASP A 183 -12.88 -12.62 8.57
N LYS A 184 -13.99 -12.21 7.93
CA LYS A 184 -14.92 -11.19 8.44
C LYS A 184 -15.55 -11.51 9.81
N LYS A 185 -15.43 -12.75 10.29
CA LYS A 185 -15.91 -13.19 11.61
C LYS A 185 -14.77 -13.24 12.64
N GLY A 186 -13.57 -12.80 12.28
CA GLY A 186 -12.38 -12.86 13.12
C GLY A 186 -11.82 -14.28 13.30
N LYS A 187 -12.18 -15.24 12.43
CA LYS A 187 -11.66 -16.59 12.47
C LYS A 187 -10.51 -16.75 11.48
N LEU A 188 -9.52 -17.57 11.84
CA LEU A 188 -8.42 -17.91 10.95
C LEU A 188 -8.94 -18.57 9.66
N VAL A 189 -8.52 -18.02 8.53
CA VAL A 189 -8.79 -18.58 7.20
C VAL A 189 -7.97 -19.86 7.03
N ILE A 190 -8.65 -20.94 6.65
CA ILE A 190 -8.00 -22.25 6.41
C ILE A 190 -7.69 -22.39 4.93
N ASP A 191 -6.47 -22.75 4.61
CA ASP A 191 -6.08 -23.10 3.25
C ASP A 191 -6.82 -24.35 2.79
N LYS A 192 -7.42 -24.27 1.59
CA LYS A 192 -8.26 -25.36 1.07
C LYS A 192 -7.46 -26.62 0.73
N LYS A 193 -6.16 -26.48 0.41
CA LYS A 193 -5.29 -27.57 -0.02
C LYS A 193 -4.59 -28.23 1.16
N THR A 194 -3.95 -27.40 2.01
CA THR A 194 -3.17 -27.91 3.15
C THR A 194 -4.02 -28.22 4.37
N LYS A 195 -5.24 -27.65 4.45
CA LYS A 195 -6.14 -27.72 5.63
C LYS A 195 -5.57 -27.04 6.88
N GLU A 196 -4.54 -26.24 6.72
CA GLU A 196 -3.89 -25.51 7.79
C GLU A 196 -4.32 -24.03 7.77
N PRO A 197 -4.22 -23.31 8.90
CA PRO A 197 -4.42 -21.87 8.93
C PRO A 197 -3.47 -21.14 7.97
N LYS A 198 -4.00 -20.18 7.21
CA LYS A 198 -3.16 -19.29 6.40
C LYS A 198 -2.38 -18.34 7.31
N VAL A 199 -1.09 -18.51 7.33
CA VAL A 199 -0.16 -17.67 8.10
C VAL A 199 0.65 -16.81 7.17
N ILE A 200 0.87 -15.56 7.56
CA ILE A 200 1.82 -14.66 6.90
C ILE A 200 3.21 -14.94 7.49
N PRO A 201 4.23 -15.19 6.68
CA PRO A 201 5.59 -15.36 7.19
C PRO A 201 6.06 -14.15 7.99
N ASP A 202 7.12 -14.31 8.76
CA ASP A 202 7.76 -13.21 9.49
C ASP A 202 8.01 -12.01 8.54
N PRO A 203 7.55 -10.80 8.87
CA PRO A 203 7.78 -9.59 8.07
C PRO A 203 9.25 -9.36 7.70
N LYS A 204 10.18 -9.66 8.60
CA LYS A 204 11.63 -9.56 8.33
C LYS A 204 12.06 -10.57 7.27
N TRP A 205 11.51 -11.80 7.31
CA TRP A 205 11.78 -12.81 6.31
C TRP A 205 11.23 -12.41 4.94
N ILE A 206 9.98 -11.91 4.89
CA ILE A 206 9.36 -11.43 3.66
C ILE A 206 10.22 -10.36 3.00
N LEU A 207 10.67 -9.39 3.77
CA LEU A 207 11.53 -8.31 3.30
C LEU A 207 12.87 -8.84 2.79
N PHE A 208 13.56 -9.66 3.60
CA PHE A 208 14.84 -10.27 3.21
C PHE A 208 14.71 -11.10 1.93
N GLU A 209 13.71 -11.99 1.87
CA GLU A 209 13.46 -12.83 0.71
C GLU A 209 13.20 -11.99 -0.54
N LYS A 210 12.41 -10.91 -0.42
CA LYS A 210 12.12 -10.00 -1.53
C LYS A 210 13.36 -9.22 -1.99
N CYS A 211 14.18 -8.72 -1.08
CA CYS A 211 15.42 -8.06 -1.42
C CYS A 211 16.41 -9.01 -2.13
N MET A 212 16.43 -10.29 -1.75
CA MET A 212 17.27 -11.29 -2.41
C MET A 212 16.73 -11.75 -3.76
N ARG A 213 15.41 -11.97 -3.86
CA ARG A 213 14.77 -12.49 -5.08
C ARG A 213 14.46 -11.41 -6.11
N GLY A 214 14.42 -10.14 -5.67
CA GLY A 214 13.88 -9.04 -6.44
C GLY A 214 12.35 -9.08 -6.54
N ASP A 215 11.81 -8.16 -7.32
CA ASP A 215 10.39 -8.02 -7.58
C ASP A 215 10.13 -7.86 -9.08
N ALA A 216 9.50 -8.86 -9.67
CA ALA A 216 9.18 -8.84 -11.08
C ALA A 216 8.07 -7.81 -11.43
N SER A 217 7.17 -7.50 -10.48
CA SER A 217 6.08 -6.53 -10.69
C SER A 217 6.61 -5.10 -10.79
N ASP A 218 7.66 -4.80 -10.04
CA ASP A 218 8.33 -3.49 -10.02
C ASP A 218 9.63 -3.46 -10.83
N ASN A 219 9.93 -4.56 -11.52
CA ASN A 219 11.13 -4.73 -12.34
C ASN A 219 12.44 -4.54 -11.54
N VAL A 220 12.42 -5.00 -10.28
CA VAL A 220 13.61 -5.07 -9.42
C VAL A 220 14.28 -6.41 -9.61
N PHE A 221 15.54 -6.41 -10.07
CA PHE A 221 16.27 -7.65 -10.34
C PHE A 221 16.74 -8.32 -9.04
N SER A 222 16.80 -9.66 -9.05
CA SER A 222 17.30 -10.41 -7.90
C SER A 222 18.79 -10.11 -7.66
N ALA A 223 19.17 -10.09 -6.38
CA ALA A 223 20.54 -9.93 -5.96
C ALA A 223 21.39 -11.19 -6.25
N TYR A 224 20.73 -12.34 -6.37
CA TYR A 224 21.39 -13.62 -6.58
C TYR A 224 20.70 -14.47 -7.66
N PRO A 225 21.35 -14.81 -8.77
CA PRO A 225 20.74 -15.47 -9.93
C PRO A 225 20.25 -16.91 -9.62
N GLY A 226 20.88 -17.60 -8.69
CA GLY A 226 20.46 -18.95 -8.24
C GLY A 226 19.06 -18.98 -7.65
N VAL A 227 18.53 -17.84 -7.24
CA VAL A 227 17.15 -17.70 -6.73
C VAL A 227 16.11 -17.70 -7.86
N ARG A 228 16.51 -17.35 -9.08
CA ARG A 228 15.61 -17.28 -10.26
C ARG A 228 15.32 -18.65 -10.90
N THR A 229 16.12 -19.66 -10.62
CA THR A 229 16.00 -20.95 -11.31
C THR A 229 14.80 -21.71 -10.78
N LYS A 230 13.71 -21.69 -11.54
CA LYS A 230 12.49 -22.47 -11.25
C LYS A 230 12.84 -23.95 -11.12
N GLY A 231 12.60 -24.55 -9.96
CA GLY A 231 12.89 -25.98 -9.70
C GLY A 231 14.29 -26.27 -9.17
N SER A 232 15.16 -25.28 -8.97
CA SER A 232 16.43 -25.47 -8.28
C SER A 232 16.18 -25.87 -6.83
N LYS A 233 16.64 -27.08 -6.44
CA LYS A 233 16.64 -27.55 -5.05
C LYS A 233 17.59 -26.75 -4.15
N ASN A 234 18.56 -26.07 -4.74
CA ASN A 234 19.49 -25.20 -4.06
C ASN A 234 18.89 -23.79 -3.93
N LYS A 235 18.00 -23.63 -2.99
CA LYS A 235 17.72 -22.33 -2.36
C LYS A 235 18.95 -22.01 -1.49
N VAL A 236 20.02 -21.65 -2.15
CA VAL A 236 21.38 -21.59 -1.59
C VAL A 236 21.38 -20.71 -0.36
N GLY A 237 21.32 -21.32 0.79
CA GLY A 237 21.64 -20.69 2.05
C GLY A 237 20.79 -19.47 2.45
N LEU A 238 19.63 -19.23 1.84
CA LEU A 238 18.80 -18.05 2.19
C LEU A 238 18.30 -18.12 3.63
N MET A 239 17.81 -19.29 4.07
CA MET A 239 17.33 -19.47 5.45
C MET A 239 18.47 -19.36 6.45
N GLU A 240 19.61 -19.96 6.15
CA GLU A 240 20.81 -19.92 6.97
C GLU A 240 21.40 -18.50 7.02
N ALA A 241 21.42 -17.81 5.87
CA ALA A 241 21.87 -16.42 5.82
C ALA A 241 20.93 -15.48 6.59
N PHE A 242 19.61 -15.68 6.48
CA PHE A 242 18.63 -14.92 7.24
C PHE A 242 18.79 -15.13 8.76
N ALA A 243 18.92 -16.38 9.20
CA ALA A 243 19.12 -16.70 10.62
C ALA A 243 20.40 -16.06 11.19
N ASP A 244 21.37 -15.74 10.33
CA ASP A 244 22.66 -15.19 10.68
C ASP A 244 22.80 -13.68 10.35
N MET A 245 21.72 -13.08 9.83
CA MET A 245 21.69 -11.72 9.29
C MET A 245 22.06 -10.66 10.35
N ASP A 246 21.47 -10.75 11.53
CA ASP A 246 21.66 -9.74 12.60
C ASP A 246 23.11 -9.72 13.10
N ARG A 247 23.78 -10.87 13.07
CA ARG A 247 25.19 -11.03 13.51
C ARG A 247 26.18 -10.89 12.38
N LYS A 248 25.73 -10.86 11.13
CA LYS A 248 26.55 -10.92 9.92
C LYS A 248 27.59 -12.04 9.99
N GLY A 249 27.17 -13.23 10.44
CA GLY A 249 28.02 -14.37 10.68
C GLY A 249 28.48 -15.08 9.41
N PHE A 250 28.91 -16.35 9.54
CA PHE A 250 29.50 -17.11 8.45
C PHE A 250 28.54 -17.30 7.25
N ASN A 251 27.30 -17.68 7.50
CA ASN A 251 26.34 -17.96 6.42
C ASN A 251 25.94 -16.67 5.69
N TRP A 252 25.71 -15.58 6.43
CA TRP A 252 25.49 -14.26 5.86
C TRP A 252 26.63 -13.85 4.94
N ASN A 253 27.88 -13.86 5.45
CA ASN A 253 29.04 -13.47 4.67
C ASN A 253 29.28 -14.38 3.47
N ASN A 254 29.07 -15.69 3.62
CA ASN A 254 29.21 -16.65 2.52
C ASN A 254 28.24 -16.34 1.37
N LEU A 255 26.98 -15.96 1.67
CA LEU A 255 26.04 -15.56 0.64
C LEU A 255 26.38 -14.19 0.04
N MET A 256 26.62 -13.18 0.86
CA MET A 256 26.76 -11.78 0.44
C MET A 256 28.08 -11.49 -0.30
N LEU A 257 29.12 -12.28 -0.05
CA LEU A 257 30.42 -12.12 -0.75
C LEU A 257 30.46 -12.84 -2.10
N GLN A 258 29.45 -13.60 -2.47
CA GLN A 258 29.42 -14.26 -3.78
C GLN A 258 29.37 -13.25 -4.91
N ARG A 259 29.98 -13.65 -6.04
CA ARG A 259 29.97 -12.88 -7.29
C ARG A 259 29.34 -13.71 -8.39
N TRP A 260 28.72 -13.06 -9.32
CA TRP A 260 28.13 -13.68 -10.49
C TRP A 260 28.22 -12.74 -11.70
N VAL A 261 28.09 -13.30 -12.89
CA VAL A 261 28.17 -12.56 -14.16
C VAL A 261 26.81 -12.61 -14.82
N ASP A 262 26.29 -11.45 -15.24
CA ASP A 262 25.02 -11.34 -15.94
C ASP A 262 25.17 -11.73 -17.43
N HIS A 263 24.04 -11.69 -18.16
CA HIS A 263 23.99 -12.03 -19.60
C HIS A 263 24.73 -11.03 -20.50
N ASN A 264 25.08 -9.85 -19.98
CA ASN A 264 25.89 -8.84 -20.67
C ASN A 264 27.39 -8.96 -20.36
N GLY A 265 27.78 -9.91 -19.52
CA GLY A 265 29.15 -10.10 -19.08
C GLY A 265 29.58 -9.17 -17.93
N VAL A 266 28.64 -8.50 -17.26
CA VAL A 266 28.92 -7.62 -16.11
C VAL A 266 28.99 -8.45 -14.84
N GLU A 267 30.06 -8.26 -14.07
CA GLU A 267 30.24 -8.90 -12.77
C GLU A 267 29.43 -8.15 -11.70
N HIS A 268 28.66 -8.90 -10.92
CA HIS A 268 27.86 -8.44 -9.80
C HIS A 268 28.34 -9.07 -8.51
N ARG A 269 28.25 -8.33 -7.41
CA ARG A 269 28.40 -8.85 -6.06
C ARG A 269 27.03 -8.90 -5.38
N VAL A 270 26.71 -10.02 -4.75
CA VAL A 270 25.41 -10.24 -4.12
C VAL A 270 25.07 -9.14 -3.10
N LEU A 271 26.03 -8.73 -2.27
CA LEU A 271 25.82 -7.67 -1.28
C LEU A 271 25.41 -6.34 -1.92
N ASP A 272 26.08 -5.94 -2.99
CA ASP A 272 25.82 -4.64 -3.63
C ASP A 272 24.42 -4.61 -4.26
N ASP A 273 24.01 -5.70 -4.91
CA ASP A 273 22.68 -5.87 -5.46
C ASP A 273 21.61 -5.99 -4.35
N TYR A 274 21.92 -6.64 -3.23
CA TYR A 274 21.06 -6.74 -2.07
C TYR A 274 20.82 -5.35 -1.43
N GLU A 275 21.87 -4.57 -1.20
CA GLU A 275 21.79 -3.22 -0.64
C GLU A 275 21.00 -2.27 -1.55
N ARG A 276 21.19 -2.37 -2.87
CA ARG A 276 20.33 -1.68 -3.85
C ARG A 276 18.87 -2.08 -3.68
N ASN A 277 18.57 -3.38 -3.58
CA ASN A 277 17.21 -3.87 -3.44
C ASN A 277 16.59 -3.48 -2.09
N VAL A 278 17.37 -3.42 -1.02
CA VAL A 278 16.90 -2.88 0.28
C VAL A 278 16.41 -1.44 0.10
N GLN A 279 17.15 -0.58 -0.57
CA GLN A 279 16.70 0.80 -0.80
C GLN A 279 15.42 0.88 -1.65
N LEU A 280 15.20 -0.07 -2.56
CA LEU A 280 14.02 -0.09 -3.43
C LEU A 280 12.77 -0.68 -2.76
N VAL A 281 12.94 -1.66 -1.87
CA VAL A 281 11.87 -2.53 -1.37
C VAL A 281 11.55 -2.26 0.10
N ASP A 282 12.54 -1.96 0.93
CA ASP A 282 12.35 -1.71 2.36
C ASP A 282 11.74 -0.33 2.58
N LEU A 283 10.51 -0.31 3.08
CA LEU A 283 9.76 0.91 3.35
C LEU A 283 10.26 1.69 4.59
N SER A 284 11.33 1.23 5.24
CA SER A 284 12.01 1.92 6.34
C SER A 284 13.42 2.42 5.97
N ALA A 285 13.96 1.98 4.83
CA ALA A 285 15.34 2.22 4.42
C ALA A 285 15.51 3.31 3.34
N GLN A 286 14.52 4.21 3.20
CA GLN A 286 14.60 5.31 2.24
C GLN A 286 15.79 6.23 2.51
N PRO A 287 16.37 6.85 1.46
CA PRO A 287 17.40 7.87 1.61
C PRO A 287 16.96 9.06 2.49
N GLU A 288 17.90 9.73 3.14
CA GLU A 288 17.59 10.81 4.09
C GLU A 288 16.78 11.97 3.48
N HIS A 289 17.03 12.33 2.23
CA HIS A 289 16.23 13.36 1.55
C HIS A 289 14.79 12.92 1.31
N VAL A 290 14.55 11.62 1.08
CA VAL A 290 13.21 11.04 0.96
C VAL A 290 12.50 11.04 2.31
N LYS A 291 13.19 10.67 3.38
CA LYS A 291 12.66 10.74 4.75
C LYS A 291 12.31 12.18 5.14
N ALA A 292 13.10 13.16 4.71
CA ALA A 292 12.77 14.58 4.92
C ALA A 292 11.46 14.96 4.22
N TRP A 293 11.25 14.55 2.96
CA TRP A 293 9.98 14.77 2.25
C TRP A 293 8.80 14.07 2.94
N MET A 294 9.00 12.85 3.43
CA MET A 294 7.99 12.12 4.20
C MET A 294 7.59 12.89 5.46
N ALA A 295 8.57 13.34 6.26
CA ALA A 295 8.34 14.10 7.48
C ALA A 295 7.64 15.44 7.22
N GLU A 296 8.05 16.18 6.19
CA GLU A 296 7.41 17.42 5.77
C GLU A 296 5.94 17.19 5.36
N THR A 297 5.69 16.16 4.56
CA THR A 297 4.34 15.80 4.11
C THR A 297 3.42 15.48 5.30
N ILE A 298 3.90 14.73 6.28
CA ILE A 298 3.15 14.42 7.51
C ILE A 298 2.88 15.70 8.30
N ALA A 299 3.90 16.53 8.54
CA ALA A 299 3.77 17.78 9.30
C ALA A 299 2.78 18.76 8.64
N GLU A 300 2.75 18.81 7.31
CA GLU A 300 1.80 19.65 6.58
C GLU A 300 0.37 19.09 6.67
N ALA A 301 0.20 17.79 6.50
CA ALA A 301 -1.10 17.13 6.52
C ALA A 301 -1.76 17.14 7.92
N CYS A 302 -0.96 17.10 8.99
CA CYS A 302 -1.44 17.19 10.37
C CYS A 302 -1.91 18.58 10.78
N ARG A 303 -1.74 19.62 9.94
CA ARG A 303 -2.33 20.94 10.18
C ARG A 303 -3.84 20.83 10.04
N ALA A 304 -4.57 21.13 11.11
CA ALA A 304 -6.02 20.99 11.16
C ALA A 304 -6.69 21.75 10.00
N LYS A 305 -7.53 21.06 9.24
CA LYS A 305 -8.43 21.66 8.25
C LYS A 305 -9.85 21.55 8.81
N ASP A 306 -10.49 22.69 8.98
CA ASP A 306 -11.93 22.73 9.29
C ASP A 306 -12.70 22.72 7.96
N ILE A 307 -13.22 21.56 7.58
CA ILE A 307 -14.04 21.40 6.37
C ILE A 307 -15.49 21.33 6.79
N PRO A 308 -16.27 22.43 6.59
CA PRO A 308 -17.66 22.44 7.00
C PRO A 308 -18.53 21.57 6.08
N GLN A 309 -19.63 21.05 6.64
CA GLN A 309 -20.69 20.35 5.90
C GLN A 309 -20.21 19.13 5.09
N VAL A 310 -19.27 18.35 5.62
CA VAL A 310 -18.72 17.15 4.96
C VAL A 310 -19.81 16.22 4.44
N GLY A 311 -20.86 15.97 5.25
CA GLY A 311 -21.99 15.11 4.84
C GLY A 311 -22.72 15.62 3.61
N VAL A 312 -22.98 16.94 3.53
CA VAL A 312 -23.65 17.55 2.37
C VAL A 312 -22.75 17.48 1.13
N LYS A 313 -21.45 17.72 1.27
CA LYS A 313 -20.48 17.61 0.17
C LYS A 313 -20.38 16.17 -0.33
N PHE A 314 -20.41 15.20 0.58
CA PHE A 314 -20.43 13.78 0.22
C PHE A 314 -21.68 13.41 -0.56
N MET A 315 -22.87 13.85 -0.09
CA MET A 315 -24.14 13.59 -0.79
C MET A 315 -24.16 14.23 -2.18
N LYS A 316 -23.63 15.44 -2.33
CA LYS A 316 -23.51 16.08 -3.65
C LYS A 316 -22.58 15.30 -4.57
N PHE A 317 -21.42 14.87 -4.07
CA PHE A 317 -20.47 14.07 -4.83
C PHE A 317 -21.10 12.75 -5.31
N CYS A 318 -21.79 12.02 -4.43
CA CYS A 318 -22.52 10.81 -4.79
C CYS A 318 -23.70 11.08 -5.75
N GLY A 319 -24.42 12.18 -5.57
CA GLY A 319 -25.52 12.59 -6.44
C GLY A 319 -25.08 12.87 -7.87
N CYS A 320 -23.97 13.55 -8.05
CA CYS A 320 -23.40 13.79 -9.38
C CYS A 320 -23.00 12.48 -10.09
N LEU A 321 -22.54 11.48 -9.34
CA LEU A 321 -22.17 10.17 -9.91
C LEU A 321 -23.38 9.29 -10.28
N LEU A 322 -24.50 9.46 -9.59
CA LEU A 322 -25.73 8.71 -9.87
C LEU A 322 -26.52 9.33 -11.03
N TYR A 323 -26.38 10.64 -11.26
CA TYR A 323 -27.10 11.37 -12.31
C TYR A 323 -26.56 11.15 -13.72
N THR A 324 -25.36 10.60 -13.87
CA THR A 324 -24.83 10.23 -15.20
C THR A 324 -25.46 8.95 -15.75
N SER A 325 -26.20 8.18 -14.94
CA SER A 325 -26.87 6.95 -15.39
C SER A 325 -28.33 7.11 -15.76
N ASP A 326 -28.99 8.24 -15.40
CA ASP A 326 -30.43 8.49 -15.65
C ASP A 326 -30.66 9.88 -16.27
N ALA A 327 -29.97 10.19 -17.38
CA ALA A 327 -30.24 11.39 -18.18
C ALA A 327 -31.56 11.25 -19.00
N ALA A 328 -32.67 10.88 -18.36
CA ALA A 328 -33.95 10.79 -19.00
C ALA A 328 -35.14 11.36 -18.20
N ASP A 329 -34.90 12.11 -17.10
CA ASP A 329 -36.01 12.88 -16.51
C ASP A 329 -35.51 14.21 -15.93
N ASP A 330 -35.92 15.28 -16.61
CA ASP A 330 -35.69 16.68 -16.27
C ASP A 330 -36.31 17.03 -14.90
N THR A 331 -35.46 17.14 -13.86
CA THR A 331 -35.82 17.95 -12.70
C THR A 331 -34.58 18.66 -12.14
N PRO A 332 -34.58 19.99 -12.03
CA PRO A 332 -33.42 20.73 -11.54
C PRO A 332 -33.20 20.52 -10.06
N CYS A 333 -31.95 20.21 -9.68
CA CYS A 333 -31.53 20.24 -8.29
C CYS A 333 -31.60 21.68 -7.75
N VAL A 334 -32.50 21.93 -6.80
CA VAL A 334 -32.54 23.13 -5.95
C VAL A 334 -31.70 22.92 -4.71
#